data_eacf4d638728de4ac53583765c36c28f
#
_entry.id   eacf4d638728de4ac53583765c36c28f
#
_cell.length_a   1.000
_cell.length_b   1.000
_cell.length_c   1.000
_cell.angle_alpha   90.00
_cell.angle_beta   90.00
_cell.angle_gamma   90.00
#
_symmetry.space_group_name_H-M   'P 1'
#
loop_
_entity.id
_entity.type
_entity.pdbx_description
1 polymer ?
#
loop_
_entity_poly.entity_id
_entity_poly.type
_entity_poly.pdbx_seq_one_letter_code
_entity_poly.pdbx_strand_id
1 'polypeptide(L)'
;MQRRQVLSTVALSVASLAACSAPSSPGTDDGTTTDMSTRTVTPATESTDTPSTDPTQTEAVTPDPDDPIAVDLYNTTEETLTVQVTVTESERVLLDRSLSVAPADEPSLDTGISQTGSYEVTVAIEDGPSVTDPFPVVPYDIRMGSNAVVELSLEQIRIYFEE
;
A
#
# COMPACT_ATOMS: atom_id res chain seq x y z
N MET A 1 51.12 14.29 -1.47
CA MET A 1 49.77 13.71 -1.58
C MET A 1 49.60 12.68 -0.48
N GLN A 2 48.93 13.04 0.62
CA GLN A 2 48.71 12.14 1.77
C GLN A 2 47.28 11.68 1.79
N ARG A 3 47.06 10.36 1.64
CA ARG A 3 45.78 9.72 1.81
C ARG A 3 45.45 9.65 3.31
N ARG A 4 44.44 10.35 3.76
CA ARG A 4 43.85 10.19 5.09
C ARG A 4 42.84 9.05 5.03
N GLN A 5 43.17 7.93 5.68
CA GLN A 5 42.21 6.87 5.96
C GLN A 5 41.38 7.28 7.18
N VAL A 6 40.09 7.37 7.02
CA VAL A 6 39.14 7.56 8.11
C VAL A 6 38.60 6.17 8.47
N LEU A 7 38.99 5.69 9.67
CA LEU A 7 38.41 4.48 10.25
C LEU A 7 37.04 4.83 10.85
N SER A 8 35.98 4.34 10.25
CA SER A 8 34.64 4.39 10.85
C SER A 8 34.45 3.22 11.81
N THR A 9 34.24 3.55 13.06
CA THR A 9 33.95 2.61 14.16
C THR A 9 32.45 2.30 14.15
N VAL A 10 32.09 1.05 13.86
CA VAL A 10 30.73 0.56 13.96
C VAL A 10 30.39 0.28 15.42
N ALA A 11 29.46 1.01 15.99
CA ALA A 11 28.89 0.73 17.31
C ALA A 11 27.64 -0.14 17.16
N LEU A 12 27.75 -1.41 17.59
CA LEU A 12 26.64 -2.33 17.70
C LEU A 12 25.84 -1.98 18.97
N SER A 13 24.61 -1.52 18.81
CA SER A 13 23.66 -1.37 19.91
C SER A 13 22.66 -2.53 19.91
N VAL A 14 22.77 -3.39 20.92
CA VAL A 14 21.83 -4.48 21.20
C VAL A 14 20.71 -3.89 22.06
N ALA A 15 19.49 -3.84 21.59
CA ALA A 15 18.32 -3.44 22.36
C ALA A 15 17.42 -4.64 22.68
N SER A 16 17.07 -4.74 23.94
CA SER A 16 16.46 -5.83 24.68
C SER A 16 14.98 -6.06 24.34
N LEU A 17 14.60 -7.34 24.29
CA LEU A 17 13.24 -7.86 24.28
C LEU A 17 12.53 -7.56 25.61
N ALA A 18 11.36 -6.97 25.53
CA ALA A 18 10.37 -6.97 26.61
C ALA A 18 9.13 -7.76 26.18
N ALA A 19 8.95 -8.93 26.77
CA ALA A 19 7.76 -9.75 26.68
C ALA A 19 6.67 -9.16 27.59
N CYS A 20 5.45 -8.95 27.10
CA CYS A 20 4.26 -8.71 27.91
C CYS A 20 3.21 -9.76 27.59
N SER A 21 2.91 -10.52 28.64
CA SER A 21 1.93 -11.59 28.72
C SER A 21 0.48 -11.07 28.71
N ALA A 22 -0.41 -11.79 28.05
CA ALA A 22 -1.85 -11.60 28.10
C ALA A 22 -2.45 -12.28 29.36
N PRO A 23 -3.57 -11.80 29.91
CA PRO A 23 -4.45 -12.62 30.72
C PRO A 23 -5.71 -13.02 29.96
N SER A 24 -5.98 -14.32 29.97
CA SER A 24 -7.24 -14.94 29.59
C SER A 24 -8.30 -14.66 30.66
N SER A 25 -9.55 -14.47 30.24
CA SER A 25 -10.70 -14.64 31.09
C SER A 25 -11.82 -15.39 30.36
N PRO A 26 -12.37 -16.45 30.95
CA PRO A 26 -13.52 -17.16 30.41
C PRO A 26 -14.81 -16.55 30.99
N GLY A 27 -15.81 -16.35 30.14
CA GLY A 27 -17.16 -15.97 30.50
C GLY A 27 -18.15 -16.99 29.94
N THR A 28 -18.56 -17.90 30.79
CA THR A 28 -19.72 -18.82 30.65
C THR A 28 -20.96 -18.12 31.19
N ASP A 29 -22.07 -18.18 30.47
CA ASP A 29 -23.45 -18.15 30.93
C ASP A 29 -24.35 -18.55 29.76
N ASP A 30 -24.93 -19.66 29.78
CA ASP A 30 -26.04 -20.41 30.35
C ASP A 30 -27.32 -19.57 30.49
N GLY A 31 -28.38 -20.05 29.85
CA GLY A 31 -29.71 -19.68 30.26
C GLY A 31 -30.75 -19.47 29.17
N THR A 32 -31.48 -20.50 28.96
CA THR A 32 -32.94 -20.60 29.14
C THR A 32 -33.83 -20.57 27.90
N THR A 33 -34.29 -21.74 27.61
CA THR A 33 -35.55 -22.25 27.07
C THR A 33 -36.79 -21.37 27.37
N THR A 34 -37.69 -21.26 26.41
CA THR A 34 -39.18 -21.27 26.50
C THR A 34 -39.73 -20.60 25.25
N ASP A 35 -40.68 -21.00 24.51
CA ASP A 35 -41.79 -21.88 24.57
C ASP A 35 -42.55 -21.84 23.23
N MET A 36 -43.27 -22.85 22.96
CA MET A 36 -44.17 -23.09 21.85
C MET A 36 -45.22 -21.99 21.66
N SER A 37 -45.45 -21.59 20.41
CA SER A 37 -46.80 -21.28 20.01
C SER A 37 -47.03 -21.55 18.52
N THR A 38 -47.67 -22.62 18.26
CA THR A 38 -48.28 -23.05 16.99
C THR A 38 -49.37 -22.08 16.57
N ARG A 39 -49.26 -21.45 15.43
CA ARG A 39 -50.38 -20.90 14.69
C ARG A 39 -50.25 -21.20 13.20
N THR A 40 -51.03 -22.17 12.79
CA THR A 40 -51.40 -22.48 11.43
C THR A 40 -52.21 -21.32 10.87
N VAL A 41 -51.77 -20.68 9.78
CA VAL A 41 -52.61 -19.89 8.90
C VAL A 41 -52.18 -20.21 7.47
N THR A 42 -53.16 -20.74 6.73
CA THR A 42 -53.15 -21.17 5.34
C THR A 42 -52.99 -19.98 4.36
N PRO A 43 -52.56 -20.21 3.11
CA PRO A 43 -51.79 -19.29 2.31
C PRO A 43 -52.64 -18.30 1.53
N ALA A 44 -52.17 -17.06 1.44
CA ALA A 44 -52.54 -16.17 0.35
C ALA A 44 -51.33 -16.06 -0.60
N THR A 45 -51.53 -16.51 -1.80
CA THR A 45 -50.63 -16.37 -2.93
C THR A 45 -50.61 -14.89 -3.34
N GLU A 46 -49.67 -14.16 -2.93
CA GLU A 46 -49.31 -12.89 -3.58
C GLU A 46 -47.93 -13.07 -4.22
N SER A 47 -47.96 -13.05 -5.54
CA SER A 47 -46.78 -12.92 -6.38
C SER A 47 -46.14 -11.56 -6.09
N THR A 48 -45.23 -11.52 -5.18
CA THR A 48 -44.35 -10.35 -5.04
C THR A 48 -43.22 -10.54 -6.06
N ASP A 49 -43.29 -9.78 -7.15
CA ASP A 49 -42.12 -9.51 -7.99
C ASP A 49 -41.02 -8.99 -7.09
N THR A 50 -40.14 -9.86 -6.70
CA THR A 50 -38.84 -9.48 -6.11
C THR A 50 -38.03 -8.86 -7.24
N PRO A 51 -37.67 -7.56 -7.16
CA PRO A 51 -36.69 -7.04 -8.10
C PRO A 51 -35.40 -7.87 -7.90
N SER A 52 -35.06 -8.62 -8.93
CA SER A 52 -33.75 -9.26 -9.04
C SER A 52 -32.71 -8.16 -8.96
N THR A 53 -32.15 -7.96 -7.79
CA THR A 53 -30.94 -7.17 -7.65
C THR A 53 -29.84 -8.04 -8.25
N ASP A 54 -29.64 -7.85 -9.54
CA ASP A 54 -28.47 -8.36 -10.25
C ASP A 54 -27.25 -7.90 -9.45
N PRO A 55 -26.44 -8.81 -8.89
CA PRO A 55 -25.19 -8.40 -8.28
C PRO A 55 -24.41 -7.73 -9.39
N THR A 56 -24.18 -6.44 -9.25
CA THR A 56 -23.31 -5.67 -10.13
C THR A 56 -22.03 -6.49 -10.29
N GLN A 57 -21.90 -7.13 -11.44
CA GLN A 57 -20.66 -7.80 -11.80
C GLN A 57 -19.62 -6.68 -11.85
N THR A 58 -18.78 -6.63 -10.82
CA THR A 58 -17.56 -5.83 -10.89
C THR A 58 -16.77 -6.45 -12.03
N GLU A 59 -16.80 -5.82 -13.20
CA GLU A 59 -15.99 -6.25 -14.33
C GLU A 59 -14.54 -6.25 -13.84
N ALA A 60 -13.89 -7.39 -13.97
CA ALA A 60 -12.47 -7.49 -13.65
C ALA A 60 -11.71 -6.57 -14.60
N VAL A 61 -11.13 -5.51 -14.05
CA VAL A 61 -10.29 -4.58 -14.81
C VAL A 61 -9.02 -5.32 -15.16
N THR A 62 -8.72 -5.42 -16.45
CA THR A 62 -7.47 -6.02 -16.93
C THR A 62 -6.43 -4.91 -17.03
N PRO A 63 -5.28 -5.02 -16.34
CA PRO A 63 -4.19 -4.07 -16.48
C PRO A 63 -3.68 -4.05 -17.92
N ASP A 64 -3.26 -2.89 -18.40
CA ASP A 64 -2.52 -2.77 -19.65
C ASP A 64 -1.06 -3.19 -19.39
N PRO A 65 -0.55 -4.25 -20.03
CA PRO A 65 0.83 -4.67 -19.82
C PRO A 65 1.85 -3.70 -20.43
N ASP A 66 1.42 -2.85 -21.36
CA ASP A 66 2.27 -1.86 -22.01
C ASP A 66 2.33 -0.54 -21.23
N ASP A 67 1.44 -0.35 -20.25
CA ASP A 67 1.35 0.84 -19.39
C ASP A 67 1.06 0.44 -17.92
N PRO A 68 2.03 -0.16 -17.25
CA PRO A 68 1.87 -0.57 -15.85
C PRO A 68 1.87 0.64 -14.92
N ILE A 69 1.19 0.52 -13.77
CA ILE A 69 1.29 1.52 -12.70
C ILE A 69 2.73 1.57 -12.17
N ALA A 70 3.37 2.71 -12.29
CA ALA A 70 4.76 2.91 -11.94
C ALA A 70 4.98 4.00 -10.88
N VAL A 71 6.18 4.03 -10.31
CA VAL A 71 6.72 5.15 -9.55
C VAL A 71 7.79 5.82 -10.41
N ASP A 72 7.53 7.06 -10.82
CA ASP A 72 8.43 7.87 -11.61
C ASP A 72 9.19 8.83 -10.70
N LEU A 73 10.52 8.75 -10.71
CA LEU A 73 11.37 9.59 -9.87
C LEU A 73 11.96 10.74 -10.67
N TYR A 74 11.93 11.92 -10.10
CA TYR A 74 12.47 13.14 -10.71
C TYR A 74 13.48 13.80 -9.78
N ASN A 75 14.78 13.73 -10.13
CA ASN A 75 15.82 14.38 -9.34
C ASN A 75 15.97 15.85 -9.78
N THR A 76 15.50 16.78 -8.96
CA THR A 76 15.57 18.22 -9.19
C THR A 76 16.88 18.85 -8.69
N THR A 77 17.81 18.06 -8.17
CA THR A 77 19.09 18.54 -7.64
C THR A 77 20.22 18.46 -8.69
N GLU A 78 21.35 19.04 -8.37
CA GLU A 78 22.57 18.93 -9.20
C GLU A 78 23.47 17.75 -8.79
N GLU A 79 23.04 16.96 -7.78
CA GLU A 79 23.80 15.85 -7.24
C GLU A 79 23.09 14.52 -7.54
N THR A 80 23.85 13.42 -7.63
CA THR A 80 23.29 12.09 -7.71
C THR A 80 22.79 11.67 -6.33
N LEU A 81 21.53 11.27 -6.24
CA LEU A 81 20.88 10.82 -5.01
C LEU A 81 20.78 9.30 -5.00
N THR A 82 21.09 8.68 -3.85
CA THR A 82 20.73 7.27 -3.61
C THR A 82 19.36 7.25 -2.96
N VAL A 83 18.40 6.59 -3.62
CA VAL A 83 16.99 6.59 -3.24
C VAL A 83 16.52 5.16 -3.01
N GLN A 84 15.79 4.93 -1.94
CA GLN A 84 15.04 3.71 -1.71
C GLN A 84 13.56 3.97 -1.94
N VAL A 85 12.92 3.12 -2.74
CA VAL A 85 11.48 3.15 -3.02
C VAL A 85 10.87 1.84 -2.57
N THR A 86 9.82 1.93 -1.76
CA THR A 86 9.07 0.78 -1.27
C THR A 86 7.59 1.00 -1.55
N VAL A 87 6.92 0.02 -2.15
CA VAL A 87 5.47 0.00 -2.33
C VAL A 87 4.89 -1.19 -1.58
N THR A 88 3.89 -0.92 -0.74
CA THR A 88 3.25 -1.95 0.09
C THR A 88 1.75 -1.96 -0.06
N GLU A 89 1.15 -3.13 0.12
CA GLU A 89 -0.27 -3.35 0.29
C GLU A 89 -0.48 -4.01 1.65
N SER A 90 -0.95 -3.27 2.64
CA SER A 90 -1.00 -3.71 4.04
C SER A 90 0.41 -4.15 4.54
N GLU A 91 0.61 -5.45 4.79
CA GLU A 91 1.90 -6.01 5.22
C GLU A 91 2.72 -6.63 4.06
N ARG A 92 2.19 -6.61 2.85
CA ARG A 92 2.84 -7.19 1.68
C ARG A 92 3.66 -6.15 0.94
N VAL A 93 4.95 -6.41 0.76
CA VAL A 93 5.83 -5.59 -0.08
C VAL A 93 5.66 -6.03 -1.54
N LEU A 94 5.33 -5.09 -2.42
CA LEU A 94 5.22 -5.28 -3.88
C LEU A 94 6.51 -4.86 -4.57
N LEU A 95 7.05 -3.71 -4.17
CA LEU A 95 8.30 -3.16 -4.69
C LEU A 95 9.20 -2.78 -3.50
N ASP A 96 10.48 -3.13 -3.59
CA ASP A 96 11.54 -2.64 -2.71
C ASP A 96 12.81 -2.50 -3.55
N ARG A 97 13.19 -1.26 -3.85
CA ARG A 97 14.30 -0.93 -4.75
C ARG A 97 15.13 0.21 -4.20
N SER A 98 16.45 0.01 -4.23
CA SER A 98 17.42 1.06 -4.03
C SER A 98 18.14 1.34 -5.35
N LEU A 99 18.22 2.63 -5.74
CA LEU A 99 18.85 3.05 -6.99
C LEU A 99 19.50 4.41 -6.85
N SER A 100 20.44 4.70 -7.74
CA SER A 100 21.07 6.03 -7.84
C SER A 100 20.39 6.79 -8.97
N VAL A 101 19.87 7.98 -8.65
CA VAL A 101 19.18 8.88 -9.60
C VAL A 101 20.09 10.06 -9.86
N ALA A 102 20.62 10.19 -11.09
CA ALA A 102 21.47 11.31 -11.49
C ALA A 102 20.64 12.61 -11.64
N PRO A 103 21.29 13.79 -11.69
CA PRO A 103 20.63 15.06 -11.96
C PRO A 103 19.80 15.02 -13.24
N ALA A 104 18.55 15.46 -13.17
CA ALA A 104 17.59 15.47 -14.29
C ALA A 104 17.32 14.07 -14.89
N ASP A 105 17.62 12.99 -14.15
CA ASP A 105 17.26 11.63 -14.53
C ASP A 105 15.83 11.33 -14.07
N GLU A 106 15.11 10.51 -14.87
CA GLU A 106 13.69 10.20 -14.66
C GLU A 106 13.47 8.67 -14.76
N PRO A 107 14.01 7.87 -13.82
CA PRO A 107 13.75 6.45 -13.84
C PRO A 107 12.32 6.14 -13.43
N SER A 108 11.69 5.21 -14.16
CA SER A 108 10.37 4.65 -13.87
C SER A 108 10.52 3.24 -13.28
N LEU A 109 9.78 2.97 -12.21
CA LEU A 109 9.79 1.70 -11.50
C LEU A 109 8.41 1.06 -11.54
N ASP A 110 8.25 -0.03 -12.27
CA ASP A 110 7.03 -0.83 -12.27
C ASP A 110 6.75 -1.35 -10.85
N THR A 111 5.56 -1.04 -10.34
CA THR A 111 5.13 -1.41 -8.98
C THR A 111 4.62 -2.83 -8.88
N GLY A 112 4.23 -3.45 -9.99
CA GLY A 112 3.52 -4.73 -10.02
C GLY A 112 2.08 -4.64 -9.52
N ILE A 113 1.51 -3.44 -9.34
CA ILE A 113 0.12 -3.24 -8.95
C ILE A 113 -0.77 -3.64 -10.14
N SER A 114 -1.67 -4.60 -9.91
CA SER A 114 -2.58 -5.11 -10.92
C SER A 114 -4.03 -5.21 -10.44
N GLN A 115 -4.31 -4.76 -9.22
CA GLN A 115 -5.63 -4.80 -8.60
C GLN A 115 -5.94 -3.46 -7.93
N THR A 116 -7.22 -3.16 -7.80
CA THR A 116 -7.67 -2.02 -7.04
C THR A 116 -7.45 -2.25 -5.55
N GLY A 117 -7.06 -1.22 -4.83
CA GLY A 117 -6.76 -1.34 -3.40
C GLY A 117 -6.20 -0.07 -2.79
N SER A 118 -5.78 -0.18 -1.54
CA SER A 118 -5.05 0.86 -0.84
C SER A 118 -3.61 0.43 -0.68
N TYR A 119 -2.72 1.17 -1.30
CA TYR A 119 -1.29 0.98 -1.26
C TYR A 119 -0.62 2.12 -0.51
N GLU A 120 0.63 1.95 -0.14
CA GLU A 120 1.48 3.00 0.41
C GLU A 120 2.78 3.05 -0.40
N VAL A 121 3.17 4.24 -0.80
CA VAL A 121 4.46 4.51 -1.44
C VAL A 121 5.36 5.19 -0.44
N THR A 122 6.48 4.56 -0.11
CA THR A 122 7.53 5.13 0.74
C THR A 122 8.75 5.42 -0.10
N VAL A 123 9.24 6.65 -0.02
CA VAL A 123 10.48 7.07 -0.70
C VAL A 123 11.41 7.68 0.33
N ALA A 124 12.66 7.24 0.34
CA ALA A 124 13.70 7.72 1.23
C ALA A 124 14.99 8.03 0.46
N ILE A 125 15.60 9.18 0.73
CA ILE A 125 16.93 9.53 0.25
C ILE A 125 17.95 9.11 1.31
N GLU A 126 19.03 8.45 0.90
CA GLU A 126 20.14 8.09 1.81
C GLU A 126 20.71 9.35 2.44
N ASP A 127 20.79 9.35 3.78
CA ASP A 127 21.21 10.50 4.58
C ASP A 127 20.32 11.77 4.39
N GLY A 128 19.09 11.62 3.92
CA GLY A 128 18.16 12.69 3.61
C GLY A 128 16.72 12.47 4.12
N PRO A 129 15.76 13.19 3.55
CA PRO A 129 14.35 13.06 3.90
C PRO A 129 13.76 11.70 3.50
N SER A 130 12.68 11.34 4.18
CA SER A 130 11.81 10.21 3.83
C SER A 130 10.36 10.64 3.91
N VAL A 131 9.52 10.11 3.01
CA VAL A 131 8.08 10.35 2.98
C VAL A 131 7.35 9.03 2.73
N THR A 132 6.17 8.90 3.29
CA THR A 132 5.22 7.82 3.01
C THR A 132 3.87 8.44 2.72
N ASP A 133 3.30 8.15 1.56
CA ASP A 133 1.98 8.62 1.16
C ASP A 133 1.07 7.46 0.76
N PRO A 134 -0.24 7.52 1.11
CA PRO A 134 -1.21 6.55 0.67
C PRO A 134 -1.47 6.69 -0.83
N PHE A 135 -1.49 5.57 -1.52
CA PHE A 135 -1.79 5.46 -2.95
C PHE A 135 -3.04 4.61 -3.17
N PRO A 136 -4.23 5.21 -3.15
CA PRO A 136 -5.46 4.49 -3.46
C PRO A 136 -5.55 4.25 -4.97
N VAL A 137 -5.65 3.00 -5.37
CA VAL A 137 -5.75 2.59 -6.78
C VAL A 137 -7.18 2.18 -7.09
N VAL A 138 -7.81 2.85 -8.04
CA VAL A 138 -9.17 2.59 -8.52
C VAL A 138 -9.17 1.92 -9.92
N PRO A 139 -10.34 1.42 -10.41
CA PRO A 139 -10.38 0.76 -11.72
C PRO A 139 -9.90 1.62 -12.90
N TYR A 140 -9.97 2.93 -12.77
CA TYR A 140 -9.47 3.86 -13.78
C TYR A 140 -7.96 3.78 -13.88
N ASP A 141 -7.25 3.82 -12.73
CA ASP A 141 -5.79 3.80 -12.67
C ASP A 141 -5.20 2.53 -13.28
N ILE A 142 -5.84 1.38 -13.01
CA ILE A 142 -5.42 0.10 -13.59
C ILE A 142 -5.49 0.11 -15.13
N ARG A 143 -6.47 0.81 -15.71
CA ARG A 143 -6.65 0.86 -17.17
C ARG A 143 -5.77 1.89 -17.86
N MET A 144 -5.43 2.96 -17.14
CA MET A 144 -4.72 4.12 -17.69
C MET A 144 -3.24 4.15 -17.28
N GLY A 145 -2.81 3.22 -16.43
CA GLY A 145 -1.43 3.19 -15.93
C GLY A 145 -1.09 4.44 -15.12
N SER A 146 -2.01 4.92 -14.26
CA SER A 146 -1.78 6.14 -13.47
C SER A 146 -0.57 5.97 -12.54
N ASN A 147 0.42 6.87 -12.64
CA ASN A 147 1.69 6.77 -11.94
C ASN A 147 1.73 7.60 -10.65
N ALA A 148 2.62 7.20 -9.74
CA ALA A 148 3.08 8.04 -8.65
C ALA A 148 4.33 8.82 -9.11
N VAL A 149 4.22 10.13 -9.27
CA VAL A 149 5.33 11.01 -9.63
C VAL A 149 6.00 11.55 -8.39
N VAL A 150 7.30 11.37 -8.24
CA VAL A 150 8.09 11.73 -7.07
C VAL A 150 9.16 12.75 -7.44
N GLU A 151 9.02 13.95 -6.90
CA GLU A 151 10.07 14.97 -6.98
C GLU A 151 11.04 14.84 -5.81
N LEU A 152 12.32 14.65 -6.12
CA LEU A 152 13.39 14.49 -5.15
C LEU A 152 14.17 15.81 -5.02
N SER A 153 14.29 16.29 -3.77
CA SER A 153 15.21 17.38 -3.44
C SER A 153 15.93 17.06 -2.11
N LEU A 154 17.01 17.78 -1.80
CA LEU A 154 17.80 17.56 -0.58
C LEU A 154 17.04 17.92 0.70
N GLU A 155 16.01 18.76 0.60
CA GLU A 155 15.26 19.24 1.76
C GLU A 155 13.92 18.52 1.94
N GLN A 156 13.32 18.03 0.84
CA GLN A 156 12.00 17.41 0.85
C GLN A 156 11.80 16.46 -0.33
N ILE A 157 10.90 15.51 -0.14
CA ILE A 157 10.34 14.66 -1.18
C ILE A 157 8.87 15.05 -1.34
N ARG A 158 8.37 15.11 -2.58
CA ARG A 158 6.96 15.31 -2.88
C ARG A 158 6.47 14.18 -3.75
N ILE A 159 5.30 13.64 -3.42
CA ILE A 159 4.63 12.60 -4.20
C ILE A 159 3.33 13.18 -4.75
N TYR A 160 3.10 12.99 -6.03
CA TYR A 160 1.87 13.33 -6.74
C TYR A 160 1.34 12.08 -7.40
N PHE A 161 0.03 11.96 -7.49
CA PHE A 161 -0.61 10.86 -8.22
C PHE A 161 -1.27 11.43 -9.46
N GLU A 162 -1.02 10.81 -10.60
CA GLU A 162 -1.70 11.15 -11.85
C GLU A 162 -3.15 10.70 -11.79
N GLU A 163 -4.07 11.58 -12.25
CA GLU A 163 -5.51 11.33 -12.32
C GLU A 163 -6.00 11.27 -13.78
#